data_32540dd81437003bc25283428348040a
#
_entry.id   32540dd81437003bc25283428348040a
#
_cell.length_a   1.000
_cell.length_b   1.000
_cell.length_c   1.000
_cell.angle_alpha   90.00
_cell.angle_beta   90.00
_cell.angle_gamma   90.00
#
_symmetry.space_group_name_H-M   'P 1'
#
loop_
_entity.id
_entity.type
_entity.pdbx_description
1 polymer ?
#
loop_
_entity_poly.entity_id
_entity_poly.type
_entity_poly.pdbx_seq_one_letter_code
_entity_poly.pdbx_strand_id
1 'polypeptide(L)'
;MKVKSALILCAGYGKRLQPITNDTPKSLLKIKNINLLDNTLNFVKSIGINNIKINTFYLGEKIKNFIENKNYPLNIEVLSDGEKILDTGGGIFNLMKNSEDEDFLILNPDTLWNSNYVNTFNEMEKYYFKYKVKNLLMVVNKDKSFDTRFKGDFSLNKNKLTKEIENDFIYTGCQIINKKVF
;
A
#
# COMPACT_ATOMS: atom_id res chain seq x y z
N MET A 1 -1.75 4.01 -21.26
CA MET A 1 -1.13 2.97 -20.41
C MET A 1 -1.87 2.96 -19.09
N LYS A 2 -1.86 1.81 -18.39
CA LYS A 2 -2.49 1.65 -17.06
C LYS A 2 -1.63 0.75 -16.20
N VAL A 3 -1.68 0.97 -14.89
CA VAL A 3 -1.14 0.04 -13.89
C VAL A 3 -2.01 -1.21 -13.86
N LYS A 4 -1.41 -2.40 -13.96
CA LYS A 4 -2.13 -3.68 -14.04
C LYS A 4 -2.08 -4.48 -12.74
N SER A 5 -1.08 -4.23 -11.91
CA SER A 5 -0.80 -4.99 -10.70
C SER A 5 -0.69 -4.10 -9.47
N ALA A 6 -1.27 -4.56 -8.37
CA ALA A 6 -1.14 -3.94 -7.06
C ALA A 6 -0.33 -4.84 -6.10
N LEU A 7 0.53 -4.21 -5.30
CA LEU A 7 1.31 -4.84 -4.25
C LEU A 7 0.86 -4.31 -2.90
N ILE A 8 0.41 -5.19 -1.99
CA ILE A 8 -0.12 -4.82 -0.68
C ILE A 8 0.84 -5.31 0.41
N LEU A 9 1.30 -4.39 1.26
CA LEU A 9 2.34 -4.67 2.25
C LEU A 9 1.74 -5.09 3.59
N CYS A 10 1.71 -6.40 3.86
CA CYS A 10 1.08 -6.99 5.05
C CYS A 10 2.06 -7.68 6.02
N ALA A 11 3.37 -7.57 5.82
CA ALA A 11 4.37 -8.31 6.60
C ALA A 11 4.62 -7.78 8.03
N GLY A 12 4.14 -6.58 8.35
CA GLY A 12 4.48 -5.87 9.58
C GLY A 12 3.94 -6.50 10.87
N TYR A 13 4.71 -6.40 11.95
CA TYR A 13 4.33 -6.90 13.30
C TYR A 13 3.17 -6.16 13.96
N GLY A 14 2.91 -4.91 13.59
CA GLY A 14 1.88 -4.10 14.25
C GLY A 14 2.18 -3.75 15.71
N LYS A 15 3.45 -3.73 16.15
CA LYS A 15 3.88 -3.58 17.56
C LYS A 15 3.21 -2.45 18.32
N ARG A 16 2.92 -1.31 17.67
CA ARG A 16 2.25 -0.16 18.30
C ARG A 16 0.79 -0.42 18.70
N LEU A 17 0.18 -1.49 18.17
CA LEU A 17 -1.20 -1.87 18.44
C LEU A 17 -1.32 -3.09 19.36
N GLN A 18 -0.22 -3.54 19.98
CA GLN A 18 -0.27 -4.61 20.98
C GLN A 18 -1.08 -4.14 22.21
N PRO A 19 -1.84 -5.05 22.85
CA PRO A 19 -1.88 -6.50 22.64
C PRO A 19 -2.79 -6.98 21.50
N ILE A 20 -3.57 -6.09 20.83
CA ILE A 20 -4.55 -6.47 19.80
C ILE A 20 -3.90 -7.26 18.65
N THR A 21 -2.65 -6.92 18.31
CA THR A 21 -1.92 -7.55 17.20
C THR A 21 -1.11 -8.77 17.62
N ASN A 22 -1.21 -9.26 18.86
CA ASN A 22 -0.53 -10.49 19.26
C ASN A 22 -1.06 -11.70 18.50
N ASP A 23 -2.39 -11.74 18.28
CA ASP A 23 -3.07 -12.86 17.65
C ASP A 23 -3.76 -12.49 16.32
N THR A 24 -3.78 -11.21 15.96
CA THR A 24 -4.43 -10.75 14.74
C THR A 24 -3.49 -9.87 13.93
N PRO A 25 -3.15 -10.23 12.67
CA PRO A 25 -2.36 -9.36 11.82
C PRO A 25 -2.99 -7.97 11.72
N LYS A 26 -2.18 -6.90 11.71
CA LYS A 26 -2.67 -5.52 11.62
C LYS A 26 -3.63 -5.34 10.43
N SER A 27 -3.32 -5.94 9.29
CA SER A 27 -4.13 -5.88 8.07
C SER A 27 -5.52 -6.53 8.20
N LEU A 28 -5.70 -7.44 9.16
CA LEU A 28 -6.98 -8.08 9.45
C LEU A 28 -7.77 -7.44 10.57
N LEU A 29 -7.26 -6.38 11.19
CA LEU A 29 -8.06 -5.60 12.16
C LEU A 29 -9.28 -5.00 11.48
N LYS A 30 -10.38 -4.91 12.24
CA LYS A 30 -11.65 -4.39 11.75
C LYS A 30 -11.87 -2.96 12.20
N ILE A 31 -12.33 -2.12 11.28
CA ILE A 31 -12.88 -0.80 11.56
C ILE A 31 -14.30 -0.79 11.02
N LYS A 32 -15.30 -0.51 11.89
CA LYS A 32 -16.74 -0.57 11.51
C LYS A 32 -17.11 -1.88 10.80
N ASN A 33 -16.66 -3.01 11.34
CA ASN A 33 -16.89 -4.36 10.83
C ASN A 33 -16.24 -4.71 9.47
N ILE A 34 -15.40 -3.86 8.90
CA ILE A 34 -14.66 -4.12 7.66
C ILE A 34 -13.18 -4.31 8.02
N ASN A 35 -12.56 -5.39 7.57
CA ASN A 35 -11.13 -5.58 7.73
C ASN A 35 -10.36 -4.55 6.88
N LEU A 36 -9.23 -4.09 7.37
CA LEU A 36 -8.36 -3.15 6.64
C LEU A 36 -7.95 -3.71 5.27
N LEU A 37 -7.59 -4.99 5.22
CA LEU A 37 -7.24 -5.66 3.96
C LEU A 37 -8.44 -5.75 3.00
N ASP A 38 -9.66 -6.06 3.51
CA ASP A 38 -10.89 -6.02 2.70
C ASP A 38 -11.13 -4.63 2.08
N ASN A 39 -10.97 -3.60 2.89
CA ASN A 39 -11.13 -2.21 2.42
C ASN A 39 -10.15 -1.92 1.28
N THR A 40 -8.89 -2.33 1.44
CA THR A 40 -7.86 -2.13 0.42
C THR A 40 -8.14 -2.94 -0.85
N LEU A 41 -8.54 -4.21 -0.74
CA LEU A 41 -8.90 -5.06 -1.89
C LEU A 41 -10.11 -4.51 -2.66
N ASN A 42 -11.13 -4.03 -1.94
CA ASN A 42 -12.28 -3.38 -2.55
C ASN A 42 -11.90 -2.09 -3.31
N PHE A 43 -11.00 -1.30 -2.75
CA PHE A 43 -10.45 -0.13 -3.45
C PHE A 43 -9.71 -0.54 -4.72
N VAL A 44 -8.78 -1.50 -4.64
CA VAL A 44 -8.03 -2.00 -5.81
C VAL A 44 -8.98 -2.48 -6.91
N LYS A 45 -10.01 -3.24 -6.54
CA LYS A 45 -11.05 -3.67 -7.47
C LYS A 45 -11.78 -2.48 -8.12
N SER A 46 -12.13 -1.45 -7.32
CA SER A 46 -12.88 -0.28 -7.80
C SER A 46 -12.12 0.57 -8.82
N ILE A 47 -10.80 0.53 -8.80
CA ILE A 47 -9.91 1.19 -9.79
C ILE A 47 -9.56 0.31 -10.99
N GLY A 48 -10.12 -0.91 -11.04
CA GLY A 48 -10.00 -1.83 -12.18
C GLY A 48 -8.71 -2.65 -12.24
N ILE A 49 -7.96 -2.77 -11.13
CA ILE A 49 -6.79 -3.63 -11.02
C ILE A 49 -7.24 -5.00 -10.50
N ASN A 50 -6.88 -6.07 -11.21
CA ASN A 50 -7.29 -7.43 -10.86
C ASN A 50 -6.12 -8.32 -10.40
N ASN A 51 -4.88 -7.99 -10.72
CA ASN A 51 -3.70 -8.76 -10.29
C ASN A 51 -3.14 -8.15 -9.01
N ILE A 52 -3.08 -8.94 -7.95
CA ILE A 52 -2.67 -8.47 -6.62
C ILE A 52 -1.64 -9.42 -6.04
N LYS A 53 -0.55 -8.89 -5.51
CA LYS A 53 0.39 -9.63 -4.70
C LYS A 53 0.44 -9.04 -3.29
N ILE A 54 0.43 -9.93 -2.30
CA ILE A 54 0.43 -9.56 -0.88
C ILE A 54 1.66 -10.17 -0.24
N ASN A 55 2.55 -9.37 0.35
CA ASN A 55 3.61 -9.94 1.15
C ASN A 55 3.15 -10.20 2.58
N THR A 56 3.68 -11.25 3.18
CA THR A 56 3.39 -11.63 4.55
C THR A 56 4.66 -12.06 5.27
N PHE A 57 4.66 -11.89 6.59
CA PHE A 57 5.67 -12.43 7.49
C PHE A 57 5.04 -12.78 8.84
N TYR A 58 4.72 -11.77 9.64
CA TYR A 58 4.09 -11.98 10.95
C TYR A 58 2.64 -12.44 10.79
N LEU A 59 2.31 -13.60 11.38
CA LEU A 59 0.99 -14.23 11.30
C LEU A 59 0.50 -14.43 9.83
N GLY A 60 1.43 -14.70 8.91
CA GLY A 60 1.16 -14.81 7.48
C GLY A 60 0.10 -15.83 7.12
N GLU A 61 0.07 -16.99 7.80
CA GLU A 61 -0.95 -18.04 7.60
C GLU A 61 -2.38 -17.52 7.87
N LYS A 62 -2.56 -16.60 8.82
CA LYS A 62 -3.89 -15.99 9.06
C LYS A 62 -4.34 -15.12 7.89
N ILE A 63 -3.41 -14.42 7.24
CA ILE A 63 -3.69 -13.61 6.04
C ILE A 63 -4.02 -14.52 4.86
N LYS A 64 -3.23 -15.58 4.64
CA LYS A 64 -3.44 -16.57 3.59
C LYS A 64 -4.83 -17.22 3.72
N ASN A 65 -5.13 -17.77 4.88
CA ASN A 65 -6.43 -18.38 5.18
C ASN A 65 -7.59 -17.39 4.99
N PHE A 66 -7.41 -16.14 5.35
CA PHE A 66 -8.41 -15.09 5.16
C PHE A 66 -8.72 -14.87 3.67
N ILE A 67 -7.70 -14.82 2.82
CA ILE A 67 -7.85 -14.64 1.37
C ILE A 67 -8.52 -15.88 0.76
N GLU A 68 -8.07 -17.08 1.09
CA GLU A 68 -8.61 -18.35 0.55
C GLU A 68 -10.08 -18.56 0.90
N ASN A 69 -10.49 -18.18 2.12
CA ASN A 69 -11.87 -18.36 2.58
C ASN A 69 -12.87 -17.35 2.00
N LYS A 70 -12.42 -16.25 1.37
CA LYS A 70 -13.32 -15.17 0.93
C LYS A 70 -13.68 -15.18 -0.56
N ASN A 71 -13.06 -16.02 -1.39
CA ASN A 71 -13.33 -16.11 -2.83
C ASN A 71 -13.46 -14.74 -3.51
N TYR A 72 -12.43 -13.91 -3.42
CA TYR A 72 -12.41 -12.63 -4.13
C TYR A 72 -12.42 -12.86 -5.66
N PRO A 73 -13.20 -12.07 -6.43
CA PRO A 73 -13.13 -12.09 -7.90
C PRO A 73 -11.88 -11.31 -8.39
N LEU A 74 -10.72 -11.67 -7.85
CA LEU A 74 -9.42 -11.02 -8.07
C LEU A 74 -8.36 -12.13 -8.13
N ASN A 75 -7.33 -11.92 -8.92
CA ASN A 75 -6.16 -12.80 -8.95
C ASN A 75 -5.19 -12.38 -7.83
N ILE A 76 -5.24 -13.08 -6.69
CA ILE A 76 -4.45 -12.74 -5.50
C ILE A 76 -3.40 -13.80 -5.25
N GLU A 77 -2.14 -13.39 -5.21
CA GLU A 77 -0.99 -14.19 -4.80
C GLU A 77 -0.48 -13.72 -3.44
N VAL A 78 -0.40 -14.62 -2.47
CA VAL A 78 0.14 -14.34 -1.13
C VAL A 78 1.54 -14.92 -1.04
N LEU A 79 2.54 -14.06 -0.80
CA LEU A 79 3.96 -14.40 -0.78
C LEU A 79 4.57 -14.14 0.60
N SER A 80 5.35 -15.10 1.09
CA SER A 80 6.13 -14.88 2.32
C SER A 80 7.40 -14.07 2.04
N ASP A 81 7.78 -13.22 2.97
CA ASP A 81 9.09 -12.53 2.95
C ASP A 81 10.27 -13.48 3.25
N GLY A 82 9.99 -14.73 3.65
CA GLY A 82 10.99 -15.75 3.95
C GLY A 82 11.32 -15.84 5.45
N GLU A 83 12.58 -16.09 5.79
CA GLU A 83 13.03 -16.31 7.19
C GLU A 83 13.14 -15.01 8.01
N LYS A 84 13.25 -13.88 7.36
CA LYS A 84 13.39 -12.55 7.99
C LYS A 84 12.42 -11.58 7.37
N ILE A 85 11.87 -10.70 8.22
CA ILE A 85 11.06 -9.59 7.72
C ILE A 85 11.94 -8.69 6.85
N LEU A 86 11.44 -8.38 5.67
CA LEU A 86 12.06 -7.42 4.79
C LEU A 86 11.57 -6.01 5.14
N ASP A 87 12.44 -5.01 5.01
CA ASP A 87 12.00 -3.62 5.07
C ASP A 87 11.04 -3.33 3.91
N THR A 88 10.35 -2.18 3.95
CA THR A 88 9.37 -1.78 2.93
C THR A 88 9.91 -1.96 1.50
N GLY A 89 11.12 -1.48 1.22
CA GLY A 89 11.76 -1.63 -0.10
C GLY A 89 12.01 -3.09 -0.46
N GLY A 90 12.52 -3.88 0.46
CA GLY A 90 12.75 -5.32 0.26
C GLY A 90 11.47 -6.10 0.02
N GLY A 91 10.40 -5.80 0.75
CA GLY A 91 9.08 -6.39 0.54
C GLY A 91 8.50 -6.08 -0.84
N ILE A 92 8.61 -4.82 -1.28
CA ILE A 92 8.20 -4.40 -2.63
C ILE A 92 9.02 -5.17 -3.68
N PHE A 93 10.34 -5.20 -3.55
CA PHE A 93 11.21 -5.93 -4.47
C PHE A 93 10.89 -7.42 -4.53
N ASN A 94 10.64 -8.06 -3.38
CA ASN A 94 10.25 -9.47 -3.30
C ASN A 94 8.96 -9.75 -4.09
N LEU A 95 7.96 -8.85 -4.00
CA LEU A 95 6.70 -8.97 -4.75
C LEU A 95 6.87 -8.74 -6.25
N MET A 96 7.82 -7.89 -6.66
CA MET A 96 8.02 -7.50 -8.06
C MET A 96 8.93 -8.45 -8.84
N LYS A 97 9.88 -9.13 -8.18
CA LYS A 97 11.00 -9.83 -8.84
C LYS A 97 10.56 -10.83 -9.92
N ASN A 98 9.43 -11.51 -9.71
CA ASN A 98 8.88 -12.52 -10.59
C ASN A 98 7.65 -12.02 -11.39
N SER A 99 7.46 -10.72 -11.52
CA SER A 99 6.39 -10.14 -12.32
C SER A 99 6.90 -9.69 -13.68
N GLU A 100 6.08 -9.90 -14.71
CA GLU A 100 6.32 -9.36 -16.07
C GLU A 100 5.92 -7.89 -16.18
N ASP A 101 5.11 -7.38 -15.25
CA ASP A 101 4.74 -5.97 -15.22
C ASP A 101 5.92 -5.08 -14.84
N GLU A 102 5.94 -3.86 -15.37
CA GLU A 102 6.96 -2.85 -15.05
C GLU A 102 6.48 -1.81 -14.03
N ASP A 103 5.18 -1.53 -14.00
CA ASP A 103 4.59 -0.47 -13.19
C ASP A 103 3.59 -1.05 -12.19
N PHE A 104 3.73 -0.69 -10.92
CA PHE A 104 2.97 -1.26 -9.82
C PHE A 104 2.33 -0.18 -8.96
N LEU A 105 1.09 -0.44 -8.51
CA LEU A 105 0.49 0.28 -7.40
C LEU A 105 0.91 -0.38 -6.08
N ILE A 106 1.54 0.37 -5.19
CA ILE A 106 1.86 -0.08 -3.83
C ILE A 106 0.83 0.49 -2.87
N LEU A 107 0.32 -0.36 -1.98
CA LEU A 107 -0.64 0.03 -0.95
C LEU A 107 -0.24 -0.50 0.42
N ASN A 108 -0.31 0.38 1.42
CA ASN A 108 -0.36 -0.04 2.81
C ASN A 108 -1.83 -0.33 3.18
N PRO A 109 -2.14 -1.48 3.79
CA PRO A 109 -3.52 -1.86 4.08
C PRO A 109 -4.13 -1.09 5.25
N ASP A 110 -3.38 -0.27 5.98
CA ASP A 110 -3.82 0.47 7.15
C ASP A 110 -4.37 1.89 6.84
N THR A 111 -4.48 2.23 5.58
CA THR A 111 -5.20 3.41 5.11
C THR A 111 -6.64 3.04 4.77
N LEU A 112 -7.60 3.85 5.21
CA LEU A 112 -9.01 3.65 4.90
C LEU A 112 -9.36 4.29 3.55
N TRP A 113 -9.56 3.45 2.56
CA TRP A 113 -9.94 3.88 1.21
C TRP A 113 -11.46 3.99 1.07
N ASN A 114 -11.92 5.00 0.35
CA ASN A 114 -13.32 5.19 -0.04
C ASN A 114 -13.42 5.62 -1.51
N SER A 115 -14.64 5.78 -2.02
CA SER A 115 -14.90 6.09 -3.43
C SER A 115 -14.26 7.40 -3.92
N ASN A 116 -14.03 8.37 -3.03
CA ASN A 116 -13.40 9.64 -3.42
C ASN A 116 -11.95 9.44 -3.92
N TYR A 117 -11.26 8.43 -3.41
CA TYR A 117 -9.88 8.13 -3.83
C TYR A 117 -9.78 7.52 -5.23
N VAL A 118 -10.88 7.02 -5.81
CA VAL A 118 -10.88 6.47 -7.17
C VAL A 118 -10.51 7.57 -8.18
N ASN A 119 -11.11 8.75 -8.07
CA ASN A 119 -10.79 9.88 -8.95
C ASN A 119 -9.35 10.36 -8.72
N THR A 120 -8.91 10.48 -7.47
CA THR A 120 -7.54 10.87 -7.13
C THR A 120 -6.52 9.89 -7.72
N PHE A 121 -6.79 8.57 -7.62
CA PHE A 121 -5.93 7.56 -8.24
C PHE A 121 -5.90 7.69 -9.77
N ASN A 122 -7.05 7.89 -10.41
CA ASN A 122 -7.12 8.05 -11.87
C ASN A 122 -6.30 9.27 -12.35
N GLU A 123 -6.33 10.36 -11.61
CA GLU A 123 -5.49 11.54 -11.91
C GLU A 123 -4.00 11.25 -11.67
N MET A 124 -3.67 10.57 -10.58
CA MET A 124 -2.32 10.12 -10.27
C MET A 124 -1.75 9.21 -11.36
N GLU A 125 -2.53 8.23 -11.83
CA GLU A 125 -2.14 7.33 -12.93
C GLU A 125 -1.92 8.09 -14.25
N LYS A 126 -2.83 9.00 -14.61
CA LYS A 126 -2.68 9.87 -15.79
C LYS A 126 -1.40 10.69 -15.72
N TYR A 127 -1.12 11.30 -14.56
CA TYR A 127 0.10 12.08 -14.33
C TYR A 127 1.35 11.23 -14.49
N TYR A 128 1.37 10.05 -13.85
CA TYR A 128 2.47 9.10 -13.87
C TYR A 128 2.91 8.75 -15.29
N PHE A 129 1.98 8.33 -16.14
CA PHE A 129 2.28 7.95 -17.52
C PHE A 129 2.54 9.15 -18.43
N LYS A 130 1.83 10.26 -18.26
CA LYS A 130 2.02 11.49 -19.05
C LYS A 130 3.43 12.04 -18.90
N TYR A 131 3.93 12.10 -17.69
CA TYR A 131 5.23 12.69 -17.38
C TYR A 131 6.35 11.66 -17.24
N LYS A 132 6.05 10.37 -17.49
CA LYS A 132 7.02 9.25 -17.40
C LYS A 132 7.75 9.23 -16.06
N VAL A 133 7.03 9.50 -14.99
CA VAL A 133 7.57 9.49 -13.63
C VAL A 133 7.85 8.04 -13.23
N LYS A 134 8.97 7.79 -12.55
CA LYS A 134 9.33 6.42 -12.11
C LYS A 134 8.83 6.08 -10.71
N ASN A 135 8.53 7.09 -9.90
CA ASN A 135 7.99 6.91 -8.56
C ASN A 135 7.10 8.12 -8.23
N LEU A 136 5.84 7.89 -7.94
CA LEU A 136 4.85 8.92 -7.63
C LEU A 136 4.09 8.53 -6.36
N LEU A 137 4.18 9.35 -5.33
CA LEU A 137 3.56 9.12 -4.03
C LEU A 137 2.30 9.97 -3.89
N MET A 138 1.26 9.37 -3.30
CA MET A 138 0.10 10.12 -2.83
C MET A 138 0.39 10.64 -1.42
N VAL A 139 0.35 11.94 -1.25
CA VAL A 139 0.61 12.61 0.03
C VAL A 139 -0.56 13.52 0.42
N VAL A 140 -0.70 13.79 1.70
CA VAL A 140 -1.68 14.73 2.26
C VAL A 140 -0.98 15.76 3.12
N ASN A 141 -1.42 17.01 3.08
CA ASN A 141 -0.89 18.04 3.97
C ASN A 141 -1.17 17.68 5.44
N LYS A 142 -0.17 17.81 6.31
CA LYS A 142 -0.26 17.44 7.75
C LYS A 142 -1.38 18.19 8.49
N ASP A 143 -1.72 19.41 8.04
CA ASP A 143 -2.80 20.20 8.65
C ASP A 143 -4.20 19.56 8.47
N LYS A 144 -4.33 18.60 7.56
CA LYS A 144 -5.55 17.80 7.39
C LYS A 144 -5.57 16.55 8.27
N SER A 145 -4.51 16.26 9.03
CA SER A 145 -4.49 15.16 9.98
C SER A 145 -5.26 15.54 11.24
N PHE A 146 -6.08 14.61 11.74
CA PHE A 146 -6.69 14.73 13.06
C PHE A 146 -5.67 14.54 14.21
N ASP A 147 -4.54 13.90 13.93
CA ASP A 147 -3.45 13.68 14.89
C ASP A 147 -2.35 14.71 14.67
N THR A 148 -2.34 15.74 15.51
CA THR A 148 -1.39 16.84 15.45
C THR A 148 0.05 16.46 15.82
N ARG A 149 0.28 15.21 16.29
CA ARG A 149 1.63 14.70 16.58
C ARG A 149 2.42 14.31 15.32
N PHE A 150 1.75 14.19 14.17
CA PHE A 150 2.42 13.93 12.90
C PHE A 150 3.30 15.10 12.48
N LYS A 151 4.60 14.81 12.30
CA LYS A 151 5.61 15.79 11.86
C LYS A 151 5.74 15.90 10.34
N GLY A 152 4.93 15.14 9.57
CA GLY A 152 5.11 14.99 8.14
C GLY A 152 6.29 14.05 7.78
N ASP A 153 6.25 13.53 6.58
CA ASP A 153 7.28 12.64 6.04
C ASP A 153 8.10 13.35 4.96
N PHE A 154 7.50 14.33 4.29
CA PHE A 154 8.08 15.02 3.14
C PHE A 154 7.70 16.51 3.08
N SER A 155 8.58 17.29 2.47
CA SER A 155 8.31 18.63 1.95
C SER A 155 8.18 18.60 0.43
N LEU A 156 7.52 19.60 -0.16
CA LEU A 156 7.34 19.71 -1.61
C LEU A 156 8.20 20.84 -2.15
N ASN A 157 9.17 20.53 -3.01
CA ASN A 157 10.00 21.52 -3.70
C ASN A 157 9.89 21.30 -5.22
N LYS A 158 9.34 22.29 -5.95
CA LYS A 158 9.18 22.25 -7.41
C LYS A 158 8.59 20.91 -7.93
N ASN A 159 7.51 20.44 -7.34
CA ASN A 159 6.85 19.16 -7.64
C ASN A 159 7.68 17.91 -7.33
N LYS A 160 8.73 18.01 -6.54
CA LYS A 160 9.49 16.86 -6.02
C LYS A 160 9.36 16.80 -4.51
N LEU A 161 9.17 15.60 -4.00
CA LEU A 161 9.21 15.36 -2.56
C LEU A 161 10.66 15.32 -2.08
N THR A 162 10.95 16.06 -1.02
CA THR A 162 12.24 16.11 -0.33
C THR A 162 12.03 15.77 1.14
N LYS A 163 13.09 15.35 1.83
CA LYS A 163 13.09 15.21 3.28
C LYS A 163 13.85 16.38 3.87
N GLU A 164 13.14 17.16 4.69
CA GLU A 164 13.69 18.31 5.38
C GLU A 164 13.62 18.09 6.91
N ILE A 165 14.10 19.04 7.70
CA ILE A 165 13.99 19.02 9.16
C ILE A 165 12.52 19.14 9.57
N GLU A 166 11.76 19.99 8.89
CA GLU A 166 10.31 20.13 9.02
C GLU A 166 9.64 19.74 7.72
N ASN A 167 8.65 18.87 7.79
CA ASN A 167 7.93 18.37 6.64
C ASN A 167 6.44 18.70 6.75
N ASP A 168 5.81 18.99 5.61
CA ASP A 168 4.41 19.42 5.54
C ASP A 168 3.46 18.36 5.04
N PHE A 169 3.98 17.27 4.47
CA PHE A 169 3.17 16.23 3.85
C PHE A 169 3.40 14.88 4.51
N ILE A 170 2.28 14.16 4.72
CA ILE A 170 2.24 12.80 5.24
C ILE A 170 2.04 11.85 4.06
N TYR A 171 2.81 10.77 3.99
CA TYR A 171 2.63 9.70 3.02
C TYR A 171 1.40 8.86 3.37
N THR A 172 0.50 8.71 2.41
CA THR A 172 -0.78 8.00 2.63
C THR A 172 -0.66 6.48 2.53
N GLY A 173 0.51 5.95 2.22
CA GLY A 173 0.68 4.52 1.96
C GLY A 173 0.26 4.11 0.54
N CYS A 174 0.11 5.06 -0.39
CA CYS A 174 -0.23 4.81 -1.79
C CYS A 174 0.84 5.41 -2.71
N GLN A 175 1.42 4.59 -3.60
CA GLN A 175 2.36 5.07 -4.61
C GLN A 175 2.30 4.24 -5.89
N ILE A 176 2.63 4.84 -7.02
CA ILE A 176 2.90 4.14 -8.28
C ILE A 176 4.41 4.14 -8.50
N ILE A 177 4.97 2.97 -8.75
CA ILE A 177 6.42 2.80 -8.92
C ILE A 177 6.74 1.93 -10.13
N ASN A 178 7.78 2.31 -10.87
CA ASN A 178 8.34 1.48 -11.93
C ASN A 178 9.42 0.54 -11.38
N LYS A 179 9.44 -0.70 -11.86
CA LYS A 179 10.39 -1.74 -11.44
C LYS A 179 11.86 -1.31 -11.56
N LYS A 180 12.17 -0.41 -12.49
CA LYS A 180 13.54 0.11 -12.72
C LYS A 180 14.06 1.06 -11.62
N VAL A 181 13.25 1.32 -10.59
CA VAL A 181 13.71 2.09 -9.40
C VAL A 181 14.56 1.23 -8.47
N PHE A 182 14.41 -0.10 -8.56
CA PHE A 182 15.15 -1.12 -7.83
C PHE A 182 16.23 -1.74 -8.74
#